data_d1cbbe5317369cc60a1abbdbf45919ba
#
_entry.id   d1cbbe5317369cc60a1abbdbf45919ba
#
_cell.length_a   1.000
_cell.length_b   1.000
_cell.length_c   1.000
_cell.angle_alpha   90.00
_cell.angle_beta   90.00
_cell.angle_gamma   90.00
#
_symmetry.space_group_name_H-M   'P 1'
#
loop_
_entity.id
_entity.type
_entity.pdbx_description
1 polymer ?
#
loop_
_entity_poly.entity_id
_entity_poly.type
_entity_poly.pdbx_seq_one_letter_code
_entity_poly.pdbx_strand_id
1 'polypeptide(L)'
;MTGSYRLFFTSTPPDTIIIMYYNLKTEERETLYMLQFEELRLGLLAQEGELKNLYEAMDIENKKSRLEELEAQTAVSGFWNDQENSQKVVREMSHIKNVLKGYEKLRSAYDDTLTLIELAIEMDDESVYEEAKKGYDFVMADLETQK
;
A
#
# COMPACT_ATOMS: atom_id res chain seq x y z
N MET A 1 39.45 3.33 25.46
CA MET A 1 39.37 4.21 24.29
C MET A 1 37.92 4.53 24.02
N THR A 2 37.53 5.67 24.43
CA THR A 2 36.17 6.20 24.17
C THR A 2 36.16 6.80 22.78
N GLY A 3 35.79 6.02 21.80
CA GLY A 3 35.44 6.55 20.49
C GLY A 3 34.23 7.43 20.61
N SER A 4 34.41 8.75 20.57
CA SER A 4 33.30 9.65 20.53
C SER A 4 32.63 9.54 19.15
N TYR A 5 31.56 8.77 19.07
CA TYR A 5 30.70 8.74 17.92
C TYR A 5 29.89 10.03 17.92
N ARG A 6 30.47 11.10 17.43
CA ARG A 6 29.72 12.30 17.07
C ARG A 6 29.00 11.99 15.78
N LEU A 7 27.76 11.56 15.90
CA LEU A 7 26.83 11.49 14.79
C LEU A 7 26.50 12.92 14.33
N PHE A 8 27.17 13.36 13.27
CA PHE A 8 26.76 14.56 12.56
C PHE A 8 25.62 14.21 11.64
N PHE A 9 24.38 14.49 12.07
CA PHE A 9 23.16 14.21 11.31
C PHE A 9 22.95 15.08 10.06
N THR A 10 23.77 16.07 9.79
CA THR A 10 23.41 17.15 8.87
C THR A 10 24.05 17.11 7.49
N SER A 11 24.84 16.12 7.11
CA SER A 11 25.31 15.92 5.72
C SER A 11 26.21 14.70 5.55
N THR A 12 25.73 13.53 5.98
CA THR A 12 26.46 12.31 5.71
C THR A 12 26.25 11.92 4.25
N PRO A 13 27.28 11.88 3.40
CA PRO A 13 27.13 11.40 2.02
C PRO A 13 26.57 9.98 2.01
N PRO A 14 25.75 9.59 1.00
CA PRO A 14 25.20 8.24 0.89
C PRO A 14 26.26 7.14 0.99
N ASP A 15 27.45 7.38 0.45
CA ASP A 15 28.59 6.43 0.51
C ASP A 15 29.11 6.20 1.94
N THR A 16 29.03 7.21 2.79
CA THR A 16 29.45 7.09 4.20
C THR A 16 28.48 6.21 4.99
N ILE A 17 27.19 6.28 4.72
CA ILE A 17 26.15 5.42 5.33
C ILE A 17 26.40 3.97 4.93
N ILE A 18 26.68 3.70 3.66
CA ILE A 18 27.02 2.37 3.15
C ILE A 18 28.27 1.81 3.82
N ILE A 19 29.34 2.61 3.93
CA ILE A 19 30.59 2.21 4.60
C ILE A 19 30.36 1.94 6.08
N MET A 20 29.59 2.77 6.77
CA MET A 20 29.22 2.55 8.18
C MET A 20 28.43 1.25 8.34
N TYR A 21 27.50 0.96 7.45
CA TYR A 21 26.72 -0.28 7.44
C TYR A 21 27.60 -1.52 7.32
N TYR A 22 28.58 -1.52 6.40
CA TYR A 22 29.51 -2.64 6.23
C TYR A 22 30.51 -2.83 7.40
N ASN A 23 30.69 -1.77 8.19
CA ASN A 23 31.59 -1.83 9.37
C ASN A 23 30.88 -2.26 10.65
N LEU A 24 29.52 -2.38 10.63
CA LEU A 24 28.76 -2.89 11.75
C LEU A 24 28.98 -4.39 11.92
N LYS A 25 29.00 -4.86 13.17
CA LYS A 25 28.91 -6.29 13.46
C LYS A 25 27.56 -6.85 12.98
N THR A 26 27.51 -8.15 12.72
CA THR A 26 26.32 -8.84 12.23
C THR A 26 25.10 -8.56 13.11
N GLU A 27 25.23 -8.70 14.43
CA GLU A 27 24.17 -8.45 15.41
C GLU A 27 23.66 -7.00 15.38
N GLU A 28 24.56 -6.02 15.18
CA GLU A 28 24.19 -4.61 15.07
C GLU A 28 23.42 -4.32 13.78
N ARG A 29 23.77 -5.00 12.69
CA ARG A 29 23.05 -4.90 11.40
C ARG A 29 21.65 -5.50 11.49
N GLU A 30 21.51 -6.68 12.06
CA GLU A 30 20.22 -7.34 12.29
C GLU A 30 19.31 -6.46 13.13
N THR A 31 19.84 -5.88 14.23
CA THR A 31 19.07 -4.93 15.06
C THR A 31 18.64 -3.70 14.27
N LEU A 32 19.50 -3.16 13.40
CA LEU A 32 19.17 -1.99 12.58
C LEU A 32 18.05 -2.30 11.59
N TYR A 33 18.09 -3.46 10.92
CA TYR A 33 17.01 -3.89 10.03
C TYR A 33 15.68 -4.08 10.75
N MET A 34 15.71 -4.68 11.93
CA MET A 34 14.49 -4.85 12.73
C MET A 34 13.87 -3.49 13.09
N LEU A 35 14.67 -2.50 13.46
CA LEU A 35 14.19 -1.15 13.72
C LEU A 35 13.60 -0.50 12.46
N GLN A 36 14.20 -0.70 11.30
CA GLN A 36 13.69 -0.20 10.03
C GLN A 36 12.36 -0.85 9.64
N PHE A 37 12.20 -2.16 9.82
CA PHE A 37 10.93 -2.84 9.62
C PHE A 37 9.84 -2.32 10.56
N GLU A 38 10.16 -2.12 11.84
CA GLU A 38 9.21 -1.53 12.80
C GLU A 38 8.79 -0.13 12.40
N GLU A 39 9.69 0.69 11.87
CA GLU A 39 9.37 2.02 11.36
C GLU A 39 8.37 1.93 10.18
N LEU A 40 8.61 1.05 9.21
CA LEU A 40 7.68 0.82 8.10
C LEU A 40 6.32 0.31 8.61
N ARG A 41 6.32 -0.63 9.54
CA ARG A 41 5.10 -1.18 10.14
C ARG A 41 4.25 -0.10 10.80
N LEU A 42 4.85 0.69 11.67
CA LEU A 42 4.15 1.79 12.36
C LEU A 42 3.66 2.85 11.38
N GLY A 43 4.43 3.16 10.34
CA GLY A 43 4.04 4.08 9.28
C GLY A 43 2.81 3.60 8.51
N LEU A 44 2.72 2.31 8.18
CA LEU A 44 1.54 1.72 7.55
C LEU A 44 0.33 1.71 8.49
N LEU A 45 0.50 1.26 9.73
CA LEU A 45 -0.59 1.21 10.71
C LEU A 45 -1.19 2.60 10.96
N ALA A 46 -0.39 3.65 10.89
CA ALA A 46 -0.87 5.03 10.99
C ALA A 46 -1.81 5.43 9.83
N GLN A 47 -1.77 4.72 8.69
CA GLN A 47 -2.61 5.00 7.53
C GLN A 47 -3.95 4.24 7.53
N GLU A 48 -4.20 3.34 8.47
CA GLU A 48 -5.45 2.55 8.52
C GLU A 48 -6.69 3.46 8.60
N GLY A 49 -6.62 4.54 9.38
CA GLY A 49 -7.69 5.53 9.47
C GLY A 49 -7.97 6.23 8.14
N GLU A 50 -6.91 6.59 7.41
CA GLU A 50 -7.03 7.24 6.10
C GLU A 50 -7.61 6.29 5.04
N LEU A 51 -7.21 5.02 5.06
CA LEU A 51 -7.81 4.00 4.19
C LEU A 51 -9.31 3.83 4.44
N LYS A 52 -9.71 3.84 5.70
CA LYS A 52 -11.12 3.78 6.08
C LYS A 52 -11.89 5.03 5.60
N ASN A 53 -11.32 6.21 5.82
CA ASN A 53 -11.91 7.46 5.36
C ASN A 53 -12.07 7.46 3.82
N LEU A 54 -11.06 6.96 3.11
CA LEU A 54 -11.10 6.84 1.65
C LEU A 54 -12.19 5.86 1.20
N TYR A 55 -12.34 4.71 1.87
CA TYR A 55 -13.42 3.75 1.61
C TYR A 55 -14.79 4.39 1.69
N GLU A 56 -15.02 5.18 2.75
CA GLU A 56 -16.27 5.90 2.98
C GLU A 56 -16.46 7.03 1.94
N ALA A 57 -15.43 7.83 1.69
CA ALA A 57 -15.48 8.94 0.74
C ALA A 57 -15.72 8.49 -0.71
N MET A 58 -15.14 7.36 -1.09
CA MET A 58 -15.36 6.75 -2.41
C MET A 58 -16.69 5.99 -2.51
N ASP A 59 -17.40 5.86 -1.41
CA ASP A 59 -18.70 5.17 -1.33
C ASP A 59 -18.64 3.73 -1.89
N ILE A 60 -17.60 3.01 -1.48
CA ILE A 60 -17.26 1.69 -2.02
C ILE A 60 -18.39 0.69 -1.84
N GLU A 61 -19.05 0.68 -0.67
CA GLU A 61 -20.12 -0.26 -0.37
C GLU A 61 -21.35 -0.08 -1.30
N ASN A 62 -21.79 1.16 -1.46
CA ASN A 62 -22.91 1.45 -2.37
C ASN A 62 -22.52 1.19 -3.84
N LYS A 63 -21.28 1.45 -4.21
CA LYS A 63 -20.79 1.12 -5.56
C LYS A 63 -20.80 -0.37 -5.84
N LYS A 64 -20.44 -1.21 -4.87
CA LYS A 64 -20.54 -2.68 -5.01
C LYS A 64 -21.99 -3.10 -5.24
N SER A 65 -22.92 -2.65 -4.39
CA SER A 65 -24.34 -2.95 -4.53
C SER A 65 -24.90 -2.43 -5.87
N ARG A 66 -24.50 -1.24 -6.27
CA ARG A 66 -24.94 -0.66 -7.55
C ARG A 66 -24.42 -1.46 -8.75
N LEU A 67 -23.18 -1.96 -8.67
CA LEU A 67 -22.62 -2.80 -9.72
C LEU A 67 -23.40 -4.11 -9.87
N GLU A 68 -23.77 -4.75 -8.76
CA GLU A 68 -24.59 -5.97 -8.77
C GLU A 68 -25.96 -5.72 -9.41
N GLU A 69 -26.62 -4.59 -9.10
CA GLU A 69 -27.87 -4.20 -9.73
C GLU A 69 -27.73 -4.03 -11.25
N LEU A 70 -26.68 -3.33 -11.69
CA LEU A 70 -26.43 -3.10 -13.11
C LEU A 70 -26.09 -4.39 -13.84
N GLU A 71 -25.31 -5.27 -13.23
CA GLU A 71 -25.01 -6.60 -13.78
C GLU A 71 -26.30 -7.45 -13.93
N ALA A 72 -27.17 -7.41 -12.94
CA ALA A 72 -28.48 -8.06 -13.03
C ALA A 72 -29.35 -7.49 -14.18
N GLN A 73 -29.31 -6.18 -14.41
CA GLN A 73 -30.01 -5.55 -15.53
C GLN A 73 -29.51 -6.06 -16.89
N THR A 74 -28.20 -6.26 -17.04
CA THR A 74 -27.62 -6.76 -18.30
C THR A 74 -28.04 -8.19 -18.63
N ALA A 75 -28.45 -8.97 -17.63
CA ALA A 75 -28.91 -10.34 -17.77
C ALA A 75 -30.40 -10.46 -18.16
N VAL A 76 -31.15 -9.36 -18.12
CA VAL A 76 -32.57 -9.36 -18.49
C VAL A 76 -32.74 -9.50 -19.98
N SER A 77 -33.67 -10.37 -20.41
CA SER A 77 -34.02 -10.55 -21.82
C SER A 77 -34.52 -9.21 -22.43
N GLY A 78 -33.95 -8.87 -23.57
CA GLY A 78 -34.28 -7.61 -24.27
C GLY A 78 -33.47 -6.38 -23.82
N PHE A 79 -32.65 -6.48 -22.80
CA PHE A 79 -31.80 -5.37 -22.35
C PHE A 79 -30.98 -4.75 -23.49
N TRP A 80 -30.40 -5.57 -24.35
CA TRP A 80 -29.54 -5.16 -25.47
C TRP A 80 -30.29 -4.58 -26.67
N ASN A 81 -31.64 -4.67 -26.66
CA ASN A 81 -32.47 -4.12 -27.75
C ASN A 81 -32.59 -2.59 -27.67
N ASP A 82 -32.42 -2.02 -26.47
CA ASP A 82 -32.32 -0.58 -26.26
C ASP A 82 -30.87 -0.16 -26.22
N GLN A 83 -30.35 0.29 -27.34
CA GLN A 83 -28.93 0.62 -27.49
C GLN A 83 -28.53 1.83 -26.63
N GLU A 84 -29.40 2.82 -26.46
CA GLU A 84 -29.08 4.00 -25.65
C GLU A 84 -28.99 3.65 -24.17
N ASN A 85 -29.94 2.91 -23.66
CA ASN A 85 -29.96 2.47 -22.28
C ASN A 85 -28.80 1.52 -21.98
N SER A 86 -28.56 0.53 -22.86
CA SER A 86 -27.45 -0.43 -22.66
C SER A 86 -26.07 0.25 -22.65
N GLN A 87 -25.86 1.27 -23.49
CA GLN A 87 -24.61 2.03 -23.47
C GLN A 87 -24.43 2.85 -22.18
N LYS A 88 -25.49 3.45 -21.64
CA LYS A 88 -25.44 4.16 -20.36
C LYS A 88 -25.07 3.22 -19.22
N VAL A 89 -25.74 2.08 -19.13
CA VAL A 89 -25.48 1.08 -18.11
C VAL A 89 -24.04 0.57 -18.19
N VAL A 90 -23.55 0.22 -19.37
CA VAL A 90 -22.17 -0.27 -19.56
C VAL A 90 -21.11 0.78 -19.17
N ARG A 91 -21.36 2.06 -19.49
CA ARG A 91 -20.44 3.15 -19.07
C ARG A 91 -20.43 3.32 -17.55
N GLU A 92 -21.61 3.27 -16.91
CA GLU A 92 -21.74 3.36 -15.45
C GLU A 92 -20.99 2.17 -14.78
N MET A 93 -21.22 0.95 -15.27
CA MET A 93 -20.52 -0.25 -14.79
C MET A 93 -19.01 -0.11 -14.91
N SER A 94 -18.51 0.35 -16.07
CA SER A 94 -17.08 0.54 -16.30
C SER A 94 -16.48 1.56 -15.34
N HIS A 95 -17.19 2.67 -15.11
CA HIS A 95 -16.76 3.68 -14.15
C HIS A 95 -16.67 3.10 -12.72
N ILE A 96 -17.73 2.43 -12.28
CA ILE A 96 -17.78 1.80 -10.95
C ILE A 96 -16.67 0.76 -10.80
N LYS A 97 -16.48 -0.14 -11.77
CA LYS A 97 -15.42 -1.15 -11.76
C LYS A 97 -14.02 -0.53 -11.65
N ASN A 98 -13.77 0.58 -12.33
CA ASN A 98 -12.49 1.28 -12.24
C ASN A 98 -12.24 1.86 -10.84
N VAL A 99 -13.26 2.46 -10.22
CA VAL A 99 -13.18 2.99 -8.85
C VAL A 99 -12.91 1.86 -7.85
N LEU A 100 -13.71 0.79 -7.91
CA LEU A 100 -13.55 -0.38 -7.03
C LEU A 100 -12.16 -1.02 -7.18
N LYS A 101 -11.69 -1.19 -8.42
CA LYS A 101 -10.37 -1.75 -8.72
C LYS A 101 -9.23 -0.87 -8.18
N GLY A 102 -9.37 0.45 -8.28
CA GLY A 102 -8.38 1.39 -7.75
C GLY A 102 -8.24 1.26 -6.23
N TYR A 103 -9.35 1.27 -5.51
CA TYR A 103 -9.36 1.07 -4.06
C TYR A 103 -8.82 -0.32 -3.66
N GLU A 104 -9.28 -1.38 -4.33
CA GLU A 104 -8.85 -2.75 -4.05
C GLU A 104 -7.34 -2.94 -4.23
N LYS A 105 -6.77 -2.34 -5.29
CA LYS A 105 -5.32 -2.34 -5.51
C LYS A 105 -4.56 -1.70 -4.37
N LEU A 106 -5.02 -0.54 -3.88
CA LEU A 106 -4.42 0.15 -2.75
C LEU A 106 -4.55 -0.68 -1.46
N ARG A 107 -5.73 -1.22 -1.18
CA ARG A 107 -5.98 -2.03 0.00
C ARG A 107 -5.14 -3.30 0.00
N SER A 108 -5.09 -4.03 -1.11
CA SER A 108 -4.23 -5.22 -1.25
C SER A 108 -2.76 -4.89 -1.05
N ALA A 109 -2.27 -3.80 -1.64
CA ALA A 109 -0.89 -3.38 -1.47
C ALA A 109 -0.55 -3.07 0.00
N TYR A 110 -1.48 -2.45 0.73
CA TYR A 110 -1.34 -2.19 2.16
C TYR A 110 -1.28 -3.50 2.95
N ASP A 111 -2.26 -4.40 2.76
CA ASP A 111 -2.35 -5.66 3.48
C ASP A 111 -1.15 -6.58 3.19
N ASP A 112 -0.75 -6.70 1.92
CA ASP A 112 0.38 -7.52 1.49
C ASP A 112 1.70 -6.99 2.05
N THR A 113 1.90 -5.67 2.02
CA THR A 113 3.12 -5.04 2.55
C THR A 113 3.20 -5.19 4.07
N LEU A 114 2.10 -4.96 4.78
CA LEU A 114 2.06 -5.14 6.23
C LEU A 114 2.36 -6.60 6.62
N THR A 115 1.75 -7.55 5.92
CA THR A 115 1.99 -8.99 6.13
C THR A 115 3.46 -9.35 5.87
N LEU A 116 4.06 -8.84 4.80
CA LEU A 116 5.47 -9.06 4.48
C LEU A 116 6.39 -8.55 5.59
N ILE A 117 6.12 -7.34 6.10
CA ILE A 117 6.89 -6.74 7.18
C ILE A 117 6.74 -7.56 8.47
N GLU A 118 5.54 -7.95 8.83
CA GLU A 118 5.29 -8.75 10.05
C GLU A 118 5.98 -10.10 10.00
N LEU A 119 5.92 -10.79 8.87
CA LEU A 119 6.63 -12.06 8.65
C LEU A 119 8.16 -11.87 8.71
N ALA A 120 8.68 -10.80 8.12
CA ALA A 120 10.11 -10.50 8.16
C ALA A 120 10.61 -10.28 9.60
N ILE A 121 9.84 -9.57 10.40
CA ILE A 121 10.14 -9.35 11.83
C ILE A 121 10.10 -10.68 12.59
N GLU A 122 9.07 -11.49 12.38
CA GLU A 122 8.89 -12.78 13.06
C GLU A 122 10.00 -13.78 12.72
N MET A 123 10.42 -13.80 11.46
CA MET A 123 11.44 -14.73 10.96
C MET A 123 12.88 -14.19 11.04
N ASP A 124 13.05 -12.94 11.47
CA ASP A 124 14.34 -12.24 11.50
C ASP A 124 15.01 -12.21 10.11
N ASP A 125 14.21 -11.95 9.07
CA ASP A 125 14.62 -11.99 7.66
C ASP A 125 14.80 -10.59 7.07
N GLU A 126 16.04 -10.13 7.01
CA GLU A 126 16.40 -8.83 6.42
C GLU A 126 16.31 -8.80 4.88
N SER A 127 16.29 -9.97 4.23
CA SER A 127 16.43 -10.08 2.76
C SER A 127 15.27 -9.44 1.99
N VAL A 128 14.10 -9.32 2.59
CA VAL A 128 12.89 -8.75 1.98
C VAL A 128 12.69 -7.26 2.24
N TYR A 129 13.65 -6.60 2.89
CA TYR A 129 13.52 -5.18 3.26
C TYR A 129 13.25 -4.27 2.05
N GLU A 130 13.98 -4.46 0.96
CA GLU A 130 13.80 -3.64 -0.25
C GLU A 130 12.42 -3.82 -0.88
N GLU A 131 11.87 -5.03 -0.83
CA GLU A 131 10.51 -5.31 -1.30
C GLU A 131 9.46 -4.66 -0.40
N ALA A 132 9.63 -4.79 0.92
CA ALA A 132 8.75 -4.14 1.90
C ALA A 132 8.78 -2.62 1.76
N LYS A 133 9.97 -2.02 1.56
CA LYS A 133 10.13 -0.58 1.34
C LYS A 133 9.44 -0.10 0.06
N LYS A 134 9.53 -0.85 -1.03
CA LYS A 134 8.82 -0.55 -2.28
C LYS A 134 7.30 -0.61 -2.09
N GLY A 135 6.81 -1.62 -1.40
CA GLY A 135 5.39 -1.74 -1.06
C GLY A 135 4.90 -0.56 -0.21
N TYR A 136 5.66 -0.19 0.80
CA TYR A 136 5.39 0.98 1.64
C TYR A 136 5.31 2.27 0.83
N ASP A 137 6.33 2.54 0.00
CA ASP A 137 6.38 3.75 -0.82
C ASP A 137 5.23 3.81 -1.82
N PHE A 138 4.85 2.65 -2.40
CA PHE A 138 3.67 2.55 -3.27
C PHE A 138 2.39 2.91 -2.53
N VAL A 139 2.15 2.34 -1.34
CA VAL A 139 0.95 2.63 -0.54
C VAL A 139 0.85 4.11 -0.20
N MET A 140 1.96 4.71 0.25
CA MET A 140 1.99 6.13 0.60
C MET A 140 1.71 7.03 -0.60
N ALA A 141 2.31 6.75 -1.76
CA ALA A 141 2.12 7.53 -2.98
C ALA A 141 0.70 7.37 -3.55
N ASP A 142 0.17 6.15 -3.57
CA ASP A 142 -1.17 5.87 -4.12
C ASP A 142 -2.26 6.46 -3.22
N LEU A 143 -2.10 6.38 -1.90
CA LEU A 143 -3.02 7.00 -0.94
C LEU A 143 -3.11 8.53 -1.14
N GLU A 144 -1.98 9.21 -1.37
CA GLU A 144 -1.98 10.64 -1.68
C GLU A 144 -2.65 10.96 -3.02
N THR A 145 -2.52 10.08 -4.00
CA THR A 145 -3.12 10.26 -5.33
C THR A 145 -4.64 10.11 -5.31
N GLN A 146 -5.16 9.30 -4.41
CA GLN A 146 -6.60 9.00 -4.34
C GLN A 146 -7.37 9.95 -3.38
N LYS A 147 -6.68 10.80 -2.65
CA LYS A 147 -7.30 11.85 -1.82
C LYS A 147 -7.84 12.98 -2.70
#